data_f458274f233af26353ad48b86db01d68
#
_entry.id   f458274f233af26353ad48b86db01d68
#
_cell.length_a   1.000
_cell.length_b   1.000
_cell.length_c   1.000
_cell.angle_alpha   90.00
_cell.angle_beta   90.00
_cell.angle_gamma   90.00
#
_symmetry.space_group_name_H-M   'P 1'
#
loop_
_entity.id
_entity.type
_entity.pdbx_description
1 polymer ?
#
loop_
_entity_poly.entity_id
_entity_poly.type
_entity_poly.pdbx_seq_one_letter_code
_entity_poly.pdbx_strand_id
1 'polypeptide(L)'
;MTERLFGRFQRLPASLATLGFVLLLTGNLAVADDDAAFRHGPAAVWAASLEGVHGVAPDATIRQIARVSVAGAGVRVRFGNPFGATPVRIVEAWVGRTVAPGLARLVPGSNHPLTFSGSRSATIPPGREVWSDPMPLTVEAQQDVAISVYAPGSPVNDHTFPPFAFDPPASYVGTGGNIAADPSDAGFPTSPVIPGNTSSTAAGYHPGQIWWMDLIVVERPAARGTLVTLGDSITDGYNAFGPPGQRWTDVLVDRLAALPVERRLAVANAGISGNTVSVQPNPYDATGQCCGPPAPQRLERDVLSVPGIRAVLLLEGTNDIGGGDNAPSAPSAQVIAAMRSIAARVHAQKLRIVGATILPMCNPAGSAKEQARREVNQWIKTSGTFDAVLDFDVVLRDPADPTQMIADLRTDCFHPNAAGDALLGRAIELDALIR
;
A
#
# COMPACT_ATOMS: atom_id res chain seq x y z
N MET A 1 6.43 -84.49 15.35
CA MET A 1 5.51 -84.99 16.39
C MET A 1 4.22 -84.29 16.13
N THR A 2 3.38 -84.95 15.38
CA THR A 2 2.23 -85.79 15.75
C THR A 2 1.18 -84.96 16.41
N GLU A 3 -0.07 -84.89 16.06
CA GLU A 3 -1.03 -85.69 15.24
C GLU A 3 -2.38 -84.94 15.45
N ARG A 4 -3.13 -84.74 14.38
CA ARG A 4 -4.41 -85.42 14.05
C ARG A 4 -5.48 -85.38 15.16
N LEU A 5 -6.76 -85.10 14.91
CA LEU A 5 -7.77 -85.85 14.15
C LEU A 5 -9.12 -85.12 14.16
N PHE A 6 -9.71 -85.01 13.03
CA PHE A 6 -11.02 -85.46 12.55
C PHE A 6 -12.29 -85.26 13.41
N GLY A 7 -13.32 -84.77 12.77
CA GLY A 7 -14.67 -85.44 12.80
C GLY A 7 -15.86 -84.56 12.56
N ARG A 8 -16.36 -84.62 11.41
CA ARG A 8 -17.68 -84.96 10.80
C ARG A 8 -18.86 -83.98 10.93
N PHE A 9 -19.29 -83.57 9.79
CA PHE A 9 -20.59 -83.46 9.13
C PHE A 9 -21.89 -83.51 10.04
N GLN A 10 -22.80 -82.58 9.81
CA GLN A 10 -24.15 -82.88 9.33
C GLN A 10 -24.86 -81.62 8.76
N ARG A 11 -25.85 -81.95 7.92
CA ARG A 11 -26.49 -81.19 6.87
C ARG A 11 -27.56 -80.19 7.34
N LEU A 12 -27.77 -79.18 6.45
CA LEU A 12 -28.87 -78.23 6.27
C LEU A 12 -30.33 -78.74 6.60
N PRO A 13 -31.29 -77.76 6.83
CA PRO A 13 -31.96 -77.15 5.67
C PRO A 13 -32.38 -75.66 5.79
N ALA A 14 -32.42 -75.01 4.64
CA ALA A 14 -33.42 -74.15 4.01
C ALA A 14 -33.95 -72.88 4.69
N SER A 15 -33.69 -71.81 3.99
CA SER A 15 -34.56 -70.66 3.64
C SER A 15 -35.11 -69.74 4.70
N LEU A 16 -34.60 -68.49 4.67
CA LEU A 16 -35.44 -67.28 4.73
C LEU A 16 -34.66 -66.11 4.11
N ALA A 17 -35.21 -65.62 3.02
CA ALA A 17 -34.73 -64.42 2.35
C ALA A 17 -34.98 -63.20 3.25
N THR A 18 -33.90 -62.52 3.61
CA THR A 18 -34.02 -61.19 4.24
C THR A 18 -33.39 -60.21 3.26
N LEU A 19 -34.23 -59.38 2.65
CA LEU A 19 -33.81 -58.21 1.88
C LEU A 19 -32.96 -57.29 2.78
N GLY A 20 -31.67 -57.28 2.56
CA GLY A 20 -30.79 -56.27 3.13
C GLY A 20 -30.89 -54.98 2.31
N PHE A 21 -31.58 -54.00 2.90
CA PHE A 21 -31.51 -52.61 2.41
C PHE A 21 -30.09 -52.09 2.64
N VAL A 22 -29.29 -52.03 1.60
CA VAL A 22 -28.03 -51.27 1.59
C VAL A 22 -28.40 -49.80 1.50
N LEU A 23 -28.40 -49.13 2.66
CA LEU A 23 -28.42 -47.66 2.71
C LEU A 23 -27.07 -47.18 2.18
N LEU A 24 -27.01 -46.78 0.90
CA LEU A 24 -25.97 -45.97 0.35
C LEU A 24 -26.12 -44.59 1.00
N LEU A 25 -25.38 -44.35 2.09
CA LEU A 25 -25.07 -43.02 2.56
C LEU A 25 -24.18 -42.34 1.48
N THR A 26 -24.82 -41.72 0.50
CA THR A 26 -24.18 -40.68 -0.29
C THR A 26 -23.95 -39.53 0.68
N GLY A 27 -22.80 -39.55 1.33
CA GLY A 27 -22.25 -38.38 1.97
C GLY A 27 -22.07 -37.33 0.89
N ASN A 28 -23.03 -36.38 0.79
CA ASN A 28 -22.73 -35.10 0.20
C ASN A 28 -21.62 -34.50 1.07
N LEU A 29 -20.36 -34.67 0.64
CA LEU A 29 -19.32 -33.72 0.98
C LEU A 29 -19.84 -32.39 0.47
N ALA A 30 -20.41 -31.60 1.38
CA ALA A 30 -20.59 -30.19 1.12
C ALA A 30 -19.19 -29.67 0.78
N VAL A 31 -18.95 -29.45 -0.49
CA VAL A 31 -17.88 -28.55 -0.94
C VAL A 31 -18.20 -27.28 -0.19
N ALA A 32 -17.39 -26.96 0.81
CA ALA A 32 -17.48 -25.68 1.49
C ALA A 32 -17.50 -24.62 0.40
N ASP A 33 -18.53 -23.80 0.43
CA ASP A 33 -18.77 -22.75 -0.56
C ASP A 33 -17.62 -21.74 -0.39
N ASP A 34 -16.51 -21.95 -1.12
CA ASP A 34 -15.37 -21.04 -1.17
C ASP A 34 -15.79 -19.62 -1.63
N ASP A 35 -16.98 -19.52 -2.24
CA ASP A 35 -17.57 -18.24 -2.61
C ASP A 35 -18.04 -17.38 -1.43
N ALA A 36 -18.20 -17.94 -0.24
CA ALA A 36 -18.59 -17.15 0.94
C ALA A 36 -17.48 -16.19 1.41
N ALA A 37 -16.23 -16.54 1.16
CA ALA A 37 -15.06 -15.74 1.53
C ALA A 37 -14.94 -14.43 0.69
N PHE A 38 -15.61 -14.32 -0.46
CA PHE A 38 -15.45 -13.22 -1.42
C PHE A 38 -16.73 -12.37 -1.60
N ARG A 39 -17.61 -12.32 -0.62
CA ARG A 39 -18.88 -11.56 -0.68
C ARG A 39 -18.71 -10.06 -0.45
N HIS A 40 -17.50 -9.59 -0.19
CA HIS A 40 -17.21 -8.16 -0.05
C HIS A 40 -16.96 -7.52 -1.43
N GLY A 41 -17.38 -6.26 -1.58
CA GLY A 41 -17.07 -5.48 -2.78
C GLY A 41 -15.56 -5.28 -2.97
N PRO A 42 -15.15 -4.64 -4.09
CA PRO A 42 -13.75 -4.45 -4.42
C PRO A 42 -12.98 -3.75 -3.31
N ALA A 43 -11.69 -4.08 -3.17
CA ALA A 43 -10.80 -3.42 -2.22
C ALA A 43 -9.48 -3.03 -2.89
N ALA A 44 -8.98 -1.84 -2.54
CA ALA A 44 -7.63 -1.44 -2.90
C ALA A 44 -6.64 -2.23 -2.04
N VAL A 45 -5.69 -2.87 -2.71
CA VAL A 45 -4.71 -3.77 -2.08
C VAL A 45 -3.29 -3.21 -2.16
N TRP A 46 -3.12 -2.10 -2.85
CA TRP A 46 -1.89 -1.34 -2.96
C TRP A 46 -2.19 0.08 -3.41
N ALA A 47 -1.40 1.05 -2.94
CA ALA A 47 -1.44 2.44 -3.39
C ALA A 47 -0.05 3.08 -3.39
N ALA A 48 0.12 4.11 -4.24
CA ALA A 48 1.20 5.08 -4.20
C ALA A 48 0.62 6.44 -4.62
N SER A 49 0.62 7.41 -3.72
CA SER A 49 0.05 8.74 -4.00
C SER A 49 0.95 9.53 -4.94
N LEU A 50 0.49 9.81 -6.15
CA LEU A 50 1.25 10.65 -7.09
C LEU A 50 1.47 12.04 -6.49
N GLU A 51 2.70 12.54 -6.57
CA GLU A 51 3.14 13.75 -5.86
C GLU A 51 3.48 14.93 -6.77
N GLY A 52 3.88 14.67 -8.03
CA GLY A 52 4.28 15.69 -8.97
C GLY A 52 4.30 15.21 -10.41
N VAL A 53 4.87 16.06 -11.30
CA VAL A 53 5.18 15.70 -12.66
C VAL A 53 6.66 16.00 -12.95
N HIS A 54 7.41 14.96 -13.32
CA HIS A 54 8.87 15.04 -13.49
C HIS A 54 9.28 14.48 -14.85
N GLY A 55 9.41 15.39 -15.82
CA GLY A 55 9.91 15.06 -17.14
C GLY A 55 8.89 14.40 -18.07
N VAL A 56 9.42 13.74 -19.09
CA VAL A 56 8.67 13.10 -20.17
C VAL A 56 9.17 11.67 -20.33
N ALA A 57 8.25 10.73 -20.46
CA ALA A 57 8.58 9.32 -20.60
C ALA A 57 9.41 9.05 -21.87
N PRO A 58 10.51 8.28 -21.75
CA PRO A 58 11.30 7.86 -22.89
C PRO A 58 10.54 6.88 -23.78
N ASP A 59 11.11 6.56 -24.94
CA ASP A 59 10.67 5.45 -25.77
C ASP A 59 11.12 4.11 -25.15
N ALA A 60 10.50 3.77 -24.02
CA ALA A 60 10.79 2.56 -23.26
C ALA A 60 9.56 2.10 -22.47
N THR A 61 9.47 0.81 -22.20
CA THR A 61 8.48 0.23 -21.27
C THR A 61 8.95 0.41 -19.84
N ILE A 62 8.05 0.87 -18.96
CA ILE A 62 8.29 0.94 -17.51
C ILE A 62 7.59 -0.25 -16.85
N ARG A 63 8.35 -1.12 -16.17
CA ARG A 63 7.80 -2.24 -15.37
C ARG A 63 7.89 -1.90 -13.91
N GLN A 64 6.77 -1.81 -13.23
CA GLN A 64 6.63 -1.35 -11.85
C GLN A 64 6.15 -2.50 -10.98
N ILE A 65 6.76 -2.66 -9.82
CA ILE A 65 6.49 -3.77 -8.90
C ILE A 65 5.68 -3.25 -7.72
N ALA A 66 4.57 -3.90 -7.45
CA ALA A 66 3.68 -3.58 -6.36
C ALA A 66 3.40 -4.83 -5.52
N ARG A 67 3.56 -4.74 -4.20
CA ARG A 67 3.24 -5.81 -3.27
C ARG A 67 1.81 -5.66 -2.78
N VAL A 68 0.92 -6.57 -3.18
CA VAL A 68 -0.47 -6.52 -2.75
C VAL A 68 -0.62 -6.98 -1.29
N SER A 69 -1.43 -6.27 -0.51
CA SER A 69 -1.58 -6.51 0.93
C SER A 69 -2.44 -7.73 1.27
N VAL A 70 -3.39 -8.11 0.43
CA VAL A 70 -4.26 -9.28 0.63
C VAL A 70 -4.46 -10.05 -0.66
N ALA A 71 -4.80 -11.33 -0.53
CA ALA A 71 -5.17 -12.18 -1.65
C ALA A 71 -6.50 -11.74 -2.27
N GLY A 72 -6.68 -12.08 -3.55
CA GLY A 72 -7.93 -11.83 -4.24
C GLY A 72 -7.86 -12.14 -5.73
N ALA A 73 -8.96 -11.90 -6.43
CA ALA A 73 -9.06 -12.14 -7.86
C ALA A 73 -9.77 -10.98 -8.57
N GLY A 74 -9.47 -10.82 -9.86
CA GLY A 74 -10.02 -9.71 -10.65
C GLY A 74 -9.23 -8.43 -10.42
N VAL A 75 -7.98 -8.39 -10.87
CA VAL A 75 -7.09 -7.23 -10.68
C VAL A 75 -7.48 -6.08 -11.60
N ARG A 76 -7.57 -4.88 -11.05
CA ARG A 76 -7.71 -3.61 -11.77
C ARG A 76 -6.63 -2.64 -11.35
N VAL A 77 -6.19 -1.80 -12.26
CA VAL A 77 -5.18 -0.77 -12.03
C VAL A 77 -5.74 0.59 -12.38
N ARG A 78 -5.54 1.58 -11.52
CA ARG A 78 -5.81 2.98 -11.78
C ARG A 78 -4.53 3.67 -12.24
N PHE A 79 -4.66 4.49 -13.30
CA PHE A 79 -3.59 5.34 -13.79
C PHE A 79 -4.05 6.79 -13.78
N GLY A 80 -3.21 7.69 -13.28
CA GLY A 80 -3.54 9.09 -13.09
C GLY A 80 -2.65 10.06 -13.88
N ASN A 81 -3.21 11.22 -14.18
CA ASN A 81 -2.52 12.39 -14.72
C ASN A 81 -2.90 13.65 -13.93
N PRO A 82 -2.75 13.64 -12.58
CA PRO A 82 -3.26 14.74 -11.75
C PRO A 82 -2.50 16.06 -11.94
N PHE A 83 -1.25 16.02 -12.38
CA PHE A 83 -0.36 17.19 -12.46
C PHE A 83 0.08 17.55 -13.86
N GLY A 84 -0.04 16.65 -14.83
CA GLY A 84 0.40 16.89 -16.21
C GLY A 84 -0.45 17.94 -16.91
N ALA A 85 0.20 18.83 -17.69
CA ALA A 85 -0.47 19.83 -18.51
C ALA A 85 -0.95 19.27 -19.87
N THR A 86 -0.44 18.11 -20.28
CA THR A 86 -0.81 17.41 -21.51
C THR A 86 -1.30 16.00 -21.21
N PRO A 87 -2.07 15.35 -22.14
CA PRO A 87 -2.53 14.00 -21.89
C PRO A 87 -1.42 12.97 -21.74
N VAL A 88 -1.59 12.02 -20.83
CA VAL A 88 -0.83 10.76 -20.80
C VAL A 88 -1.44 9.80 -21.81
N ARG A 89 -0.62 9.23 -22.69
CA ARG A 89 -1.04 8.30 -23.73
C ARG A 89 -0.49 6.90 -23.47
N ILE A 90 -1.26 6.06 -22.79
CA ILE A 90 -0.93 4.65 -22.62
C ILE A 90 -1.18 3.95 -23.96
N VAL A 91 -0.12 3.52 -24.61
CA VAL A 91 -0.21 2.74 -25.87
C VAL A 91 -0.53 1.30 -25.52
N GLU A 92 0.10 0.76 -24.47
CA GLU A 92 -0.11 -0.60 -23.99
C GLU A 92 0.26 -0.72 -22.52
N ALA A 93 -0.50 -1.55 -21.79
CA ALA A 93 -0.19 -1.92 -20.41
C ALA A 93 -0.47 -3.40 -20.16
N TRP A 94 0.34 -4.02 -19.28
CA TRP A 94 0.24 -5.43 -18.91
C TRP A 94 0.36 -5.61 -17.41
N VAL A 95 -0.23 -6.70 -16.89
CA VAL A 95 -0.12 -7.12 -15.49
C VAL A 95 0.31 -8.56 -15.40
N GLY A 96 1.25 -8.87 -14.51
CA GLY A 96 1.72 -10.23 -14.26
C GLY A 96 2.23 -10.42 -12.85
N ARG A 97 2.35 -11.68 -12.41
CA ARG A 97 2.95 -12.02 -11.11
C ARG A 97 4.46 -12.16 -11.27
N THR A 98 5.23 -11.63 -10.33
CA THR A 98 6.70 -11.82 -10.34
C THR A 98 7.09 -13.19 -9.81
N VAL A 99 8.23 -13.74 -10.27
CA VAL A 99 8.73 -15.06 -9.81
C VAL A 99 9.26 -15.02 -8.38
N ALA A 100 9.69 -13.84 -7.92
CA ALA A 100 10.16 -13.60 -6.56
C ALA A 100 10.02 -12.10 -6.23
N PRO A 101 10.04 -11.73 -4.95
CA PRO A 101 9.93 -10.35 -4.52
C PRO A 101 10.90 -9.40 -5.23
N GLY A 102 10.37 -8.30 -5.73
CA GLY A 102 11.11 -7.23 -6.38
C GLY A 102 11.72 -7.55 -7.74
N LEU A 103 11.59 -8.77 -8.29
CA LEU A 103 12.19 -9.11 -9.57
C LEU A 103 11.30 -8.68 -10.75
N ALA A 104 11.95 -8.27 -11.85
CA ALA A 104 11.25 -7.94 -13.10
C ALA A 104 10.71 -9.17 -13.85
N ARG A 105 11.29 -10.36 -13.61
CA ARG A 105 10.86 -11.61 -14.26
C ARG A 105 9.49 -12.05 -13.77
N LEU A 106 8.62 -12.44 -14.70
CA LEU A 106 7.25 -12.85 -14.41
C LEU A 106 7.09 -14.37 -14.41
N VAL A 107 6.14 -14.84 -13.63
CA VAL A 107 5.71 -16.24 -13.63
C VAL A 107 5.18 -16.58 -15.04
N PRO A 108 5.66 -17.65 -15.67
CA PRO A 108 5.19 -18.06 -17.00
C PRO A 108 3.66 -18.16 -17.06
N GLY A 109 3.07 -17.57 -18.12
CA GLY A 109 1.63 -17.55 -18.33
C GLY A 109 0.83 -16.60 -17.44
N SER A 110 1.47 -15.81 -16.56
CA SER A 110 0.77 -14.84 -15.71
C SER A 110 0.70 -13.43 -16.28
N ASN A 111 1.43 -13.14 -17.36
CA ASN A 111 1.46 -11.80 -17.96
C ASN A 111 0.28 -11.61 -18.91
N HIS A 112 -0.61 -10.70 -18.60
CA HIS A 112 -1.85 -10.45 -19.34
C HIS A 112 -1.98 -8.99 -19.73
N PRO A 113 -2.51 -8.69 -20.92
CA PRO A 113 -2.76 -7.32 -21.33
C PRO A 113 -3.88 -6.69 -20.53
N LEU A 114 -3.69 -5.46 -20.07
CA LEU A 114 -4.77 -4.63 -19.57
C LEU A 114 -5.55 -4.02 -20.72
N THR A 115 -6.86 -3.87 -20.51
CA THR A 115 -7.75 -3.12 -21.41
C THR A 115 -8.43 -1.99 -20.65
N PHE A 116 -8.94 -1.03 -21.39
CA PHE A 116 -9.61 0.17 -20.91
C PHE A 116 -10.91 0.36 -21.67
N SER A 117 -12.02 -0.06 -21.09
CA SER A 117 -13.32 -0.16 -21.78
C SER A 117 -13.21 -1.00 -23.07
N GLY A 118 -12.49 -2.12 -23.00
CA GLY A 118 -12.23 -3.03 -24.11
C GLY A 118 -11.08 -2.63 -25.04
N SER A 119 -10.54 -1.41 -24.96
CA SER A 119 -9.39 -0.97 -25.75
C SER A 119 -8.05 -1.35 -25.09
N ARG A 120 -7.03 -1.68 -25.90
CA ARG A 120 -5.65 -1.92 -25.43
C ARG A 120 -4.91 -0.64 -25.05
N SER A 121 -5.42 0.51 -25.43
CA SER A 121 -4.81 1.82 -25.19
C SER A 121 -5.76 2.75 -24.46
N ALA A 122 -5.21 3.75 -23.77
CA ALA A 122 -5.97 4.80 -23.10
C ALA A 122 -5.30 6.16 -23.24
N THR A 123 -6.12 7.21 -23.21
CA THR A 123 -5.65 8.59 -23.10
C THR A 123 -6.20 9.17 -21.81
N ILE A 124 -5.33 9.68 -20.94
CA ILE A 124 -5.69 10.28 -19.65
C ILE A 124 -5.53 11.80 -19.77
N PRO A 125 -6.62 12.56 -19.83
CA PRO A 125 -6.53 14.02 -19.87
C PRO A 125 -5.87 14.61 -18.60
N PRO A 126 -5.36 15.84 -18.64
CA PRO A 126 -4.92 16.56 -17.45
C PRO A 126 -5.96 16.57 -16.33
N GLY A 127 -5.51 16.34 -15.09
CA GLY A 127 -6.35 16.29 -13.90
C GLY A 127 -7.30 15.07 -13.82
N ARG A 128 -7.10 14.04 -14.65
CA ARG A 128 -7.99 12.86 -14.73
C ARG A 128 -7.24 11.57 -14.44
N GLU A 129 -8.02 10.52 -14.29
CA GLU A 129 -7.59 9.15 -14.11
C GLU A 129 -8.35 8.20 -15.04
N VAL A 130 -7.81 7.02 -15.26
CA VAL A 130 -8.45 5.93 -15.99
C VAL A 130 -8.25 4.62 -15.24
N TRP A 131 -9.27 3.78 -15.27
CA TRP A 131 -9.22 2.42 -14.74
C TRP A 131 -9.04 1.41 -15.87
N SER A 132 -8.21 0.41 -15.63
CA SER A 132 -8.25 -0.79 -16.46
C SER A 132 -9.56 -1.55 -16.23
N ASP A 133 -9.96 -2.35 -17.23
CA ASP A 133 -10.99 -3.36 -17.03
C ASP A 133 -10.48 -4.44 -16.04
N PRO A 134 -11.37 -5.15 -15.32
CA PRO A 134 -10.97 -6.24 -14.45
C PRO A 134 -10.27 -7.35 -15.22
N MET A 135 -9.04 -7.67 -14.84
CA MET A 135 -8.29 -8.81 -15.38
C MET A 135 -8.51 -10.03 -14.47
N PRO A 136 -8.90 -11.22 -14.99
CA PRO A 136 -9.13 -12.42 -14.19
C PRO A 136 -7.80 -13.05 -13.71
N LEU A 137 -6.97 -12.25 -13.05
CA LEU A 137 -5.74 -12.66 -12.40
C LEU A 137 -6.00 -12.87 -10.91
N THR A 138 -5.59 -14.02 -10.38
CA THR A 138 -5.58 -14.29 -8.94
C THR A 138 -4.21 -13.94 -8.38
N VAL A 139 -4.22 -13.27 -7.24
CA VAL A 139 -3.03 -12.86 -6.49
C VAL A 139 -3.11 -13.38 -5.06
N GLU A 140 -1.97 -13.77 -4.51
CA GLU A 140 -1.84 -14.15 -3.11
C GLU A 140 -1.54 -12.93 -2.23
N ALA A 141 -1.79 -13.05 -0.92
CA ALA A 141 -1.39 -12.01 0.03
C ALA A 141 0.13 -11.81 -0.01
N GLN A 142 0.55 -10.56 -0.01
CA GLN A 142 1.97 -10.14 -0.07
C GLN A 142 2.72 -10.61 -1.33
N GLN A 143 1.99 -10.99 -2.37
CA GLN A 143 2.57 -11.28 -3.67
C GLN A 143 2.92 -9.99 -4.39
N ASP A 144 4.09 -9.99 -5.05
CA ASP A 144 4.45 -8.92 -5.96
C ASP A 144 3.79 -9.16 -7.33
N VAL A 145 3.15 -8.08 -7.82
CA VAL A 145 2.65 -7.98 -9.18
C VAL A 145 3.43 -6.92 -9.92
N ALA A 146 3.70 -7.16 -11.19
CA ALA A 146 4.35 -6.22 -12.07
C ALA A 146 3.33 -5.59 -13.02
N ILE A 147 3.36 -4.28 -13.12
CA ILE A 147 2.59 -3.51 -14.09
C ILE A 147 3.56 -2.92 -15.10
N SER A 148 3.51 -3.39 -16.34
CA SER A 148 4.36 -2.92 -17.44
C SER A 148 3.57 -1.94 -18.30
N VAL A 149 4.07 -0.71 -18.47
CA VAL A 149 3.39 0.38 -19.18
C VAL A 149 4.30 0.93 -20.28
N TYR A 150 3.77 1.06 -21.48
CA TYR A 150 4.41 1.77 -22.59
C TYR A 150 3.60 3.01 -22.93
N ALA A 151 4.16 4.19 -22.64
CA ALA A 151 3.51 5.49 -22.82
C ALA A 151 4.53 6.57 -23.23
N PRO A 152 5.25 6.42 -24.36
CA PRO A 152 6.35 7.31 -24.77
C PRO A 152 5.85 8.72 -25.01
N GLY A 153 6.69 9.73 -24.67
CA GLY A 153 6.38 11.14 -24.85
C GLY A 153 5.30 11.68 -23.91
N SER A 154 4.80 10.87 -22.96
CA SER A 154 3.81 11.31 -21.99
C SER A 154 4.45 12.03 -20.79
N PRO A 155 3.78 13.02 -20.16
CA PRO A 155 4.25 13.62 -18.92
C PRO A 155 4.29 12.56 -17.81
N VAL A 156 5.39 12.48 -17.07
CA VAL A 156 5.57 11.52 -15.98
C VAL A 156 4.96 12.10 -14.72
N ASN A 157 3.78 11.65 -14.37
CA ASN A 157 3.23 11.84 -13.03
C ASN A 157 3.73 10.70 -12.18
N ASP A 158 4.40 10.98 -11.08
CA ASP A 158 5.08 9.97 -10.30
C ASP A 158 4.87 10.09 -8.79
N HIS A 159 5.24 9.01 -8.14
CA HIS A 159 5.51 8.89 -6.73
C HIS A 159 6.92 8.37 -6.55
N THR A 160 7.66 8.96 -5.63
CA THR A 160 9.05 8.61 -5.38
C THR A 160 9.22 8.08 -3.97
N PHE A 161 9.49 6.78 -3.82
CA PHE A 161 9.85 6.20 -2.53
C PHE A 161 11.28 6.60 -2.15
N PRO A 162 11.48 7.28 -1.03
CA PRO A 162 12.82 7.56 -0.50
C PRO A 162 13.28 6.49 0.50
N PRO A 163 14.57 6.40 0.71
CA PRO A 163 15.61 6.95 -0.10
C PRO A 163 15.82 6.13 -1.36
N PHE A 164 16.38 6.76 -2.31
CA PHE A 164 16.56 6.40 -3.69
C PHE A 164 17.31 5.10 -4.02
N ALA A 165 17.65 4.30 -3.05
CA ALA A 165 18.33 3.00 -3.21
C ALA A 165 17.42 1.86 -2.75
N PHE A 166 16.57 1.40 -3.68
CA PHE A 166 15.79 0.17 -3.48
C PHE A 166 16.58 -1.03 -4.01
N ASP A 167 16.81 -2.01 -3.15
CA ASP A 167 17.26 -3.33 -3.54
C ASP A 167 16.34 -4.36 -2.87
N PRO A 168 15.43 -4.96 -3.62
CA PRO A 168 15.18 -4.83 -5.06
C PRO A 168 14.43 -3.54 -5.46
N PRO A 169 14.59 -3.05 -6.71
CA PRO A 169 13.94 -1.82 -7.18
C PRO A 169 12.42 -1.94 -7.26
N ALA A 170 11.72 -0.82 -7.02
CA ALA A 170 10.27 -0.73 -7.19
C ALA A 170 9.86 -0.62 -8.67
N SER A 171 10.78 -0.25 -9.56
CA SER A 171 10.53 -0.18 -10.99
C SER A 171 11.78 -0.41 -11.83
N TYR A 172 11.54 -0.78 -13.08
CA TYR A 172 12.55 -1.08 -14.11
C TYR A 172 12.21 -0.34 -15.38
N VAL A 173 13.22 0.20 -16.05
CA VAL A 173 13.07 0.79 -17.37
C VAL A 173 13.60 -0.17 -18.41
N GLY A 174 12.77 -0.49 -19.39
CA GLY A 174 13.13 -1.37 -20.50
C GLY A 174 14.25 -0.78 -21.38
N THR A 175 14.95 -1.65 -22.08
CA THR A 175 16.10 -1.28 -22.95
C THR A 175 15.70 -0.50 -24.20
N GLY A 176 14.40 -0.28 -24.44
CA GLY A 176 13.85 0.53 -25.53
C GLY A 176 12.57 -0.05 -26.12
N GLY A 177 11.70 0.84 -26.61
CA GLY A 177 10.46 0.48 -27.26
C GLY A 177 9.44 -0.23 -26.37
N ASN A 178 8.44 -0.82 -27.04
CA ASN A 178 7.36 -1.56 -26.37
C ASN A 178 7.73 -3.03 -26.16
N ILE A 179 8.13 -3.34 -24.93
CA ILE A 179 8.38 -4.71 -24.46
C ILE A 179 7.45 -5.11 -23.30
N ALA A 180 6.29 -4.46 -23.18
CA ALA A 180 5.36 -4.69 -22.06
C ALA A 180 4.86 -6.15 -21.99
N ALA A 181 4.73 -6.81 -23.13
CA ALA A 181 4.32 -8.22 -23.23
C ALA A 181 5.41 -9.23 -22.83
N ASP A 182 6.69 -8.83 -22.77
CA ASP A 182 7.80 -9.74 -22.48
C ASP A 182 7.76 -10.17 -21.01
N PRO A 183 7.60 -11.46 -20.66
CA PRO A 183 7.62 -11.93 -19.29
C PRO A 183 9.03 -12.08 -18.70
N SER A 184 10.08 -11.97 -19.52
CA SER A 184 11.46 -12.09 -19.08
C SER A 184 11.95 -10.80 -18.39
N ASP A 185 13.09 -10.90 -17.74
CA ASP A 185 13.84 -9.77 -17.19
C ASP A 185 14.98 -9.29 -18.11
N ALA A 186 15.23 -9.96 -19.21
CA ALA A 186 16.35 -9.67 -20.12
C ALA A 186 16.31 -8.24 -20.69
N GLY A 187 15.11 -7.72 -20.96
CA GLY A 187 14.89 -6.35 -21.41
C GLY A 187 14.74 -5.30 -20.30
N PHE A 188 14.84 -5.70 -19.02
CA PHE A 188 14.61 -4.85 -17.85
C PHE A 188 15.81 -4.86 -16.91
N PRO A 189 16.94 -4.25 -17.30
CA PRO A 189 18.11 -4.20 -16.43
C PRO A 189 17.83 -3.40 -15.16
N THR A 190 18.49 -3.77 -14.07
CA THR A 190 18.47 -2.97 -12.85
C THR A 190 19.17 -1.64 -13.09
N SER A 191 18.44 -0.53 -12.88
CA SER A 191 18.96 0.84 -12.94
C SER A 191 19.54 1.35 -14.28
N PRO A 192 18.76 1.57 -15.33
CA PRO A 192 19.18 2.53 -16.32
C PRO A 192 18.93 3.95 -15.81
N VAL A 193 19.95 4.79 -15.89
CA VAL A 193 19.78 6.24 -15.75
C VAL A 193 19.07 6.74 -17.01
N ILE A 194 17.89 7.36 -16.87
CA ILE A 194 17.24 8.04 -18.01
C ILE A 194 17.74 9.48 -18.06
N PRO A 195 18.46 9.87 -19.11
CA PRO A 195 18.89 11.26 -19.27
C PRO A 195 17.68 12.19 -19.34
N GLY A 196 17.68 13.25 -18.54
CA GLY A 196 16.67 14.32 -18.60
C GLY A 196 15.45 14.14 -17.70
N ASN A 197 15.32 13.05 -16.94
CA ASN A 197 14.36 12.97 -15.86
C ASN A 197 14.95 13.66 -14.61
N THR A 198 14.45 14.85 -14.31
CA THR A 198 14.88 15.67 -13.17
C THR A 198 13.93 15.46 -11.98
N SER A 199 13.73 14.21 -11.55
CA SER A 199 13.17 14.02 -10.22
C SER A 199 14.07 14.70 -9.17
N SER A 200 13.60 14.93 -7.97
CA SER A 200 14.21 15.76 -6.90
C SER A 200 15.70 15.56 -6.61
N THR A 201 16.31 14.58 -7.24
CA THR A 201 17.75 14.46 -7.36
C THR A 201 18.14 14.79 -8.79
N ALA A 202 18.93 15.79 -9.02
CA ALA A 202 19.38 16.36 -10.31
C ALA A 202 19.97 15.36 -11.34
N ALA A 203 19.63 14.09 -11.33
CA ALA A 203 20.32 13.03 -12.06
C ALA A 203 19.44 11.93 -12.69
N GLY A 204 18.15 12.12 -12.90
CA GLY A 204 17.38 11.18 -13.73
C GLY A 204 16.53 10.16 -12.94
N TYR A 205 15.97 9.16 -13.64
CA TYR A 205 15.20 8.06 -13.08
C TYR A 205 15.96 7.35 -11.93
N HIS A 206 15.25 6.99 -10.87
CA HIS A 206 15.77 6.10 -9.85
C HIS A 206 14.81 4.93 -9.55
N PRO A 207 15.33 3.82 -9.00
CA PRO A 207 14.57 2.56 -8.88
C PRO A 207 13.40 2.59 -7.90
N GLY A 208 13.23 3.69 -7.14
CA GLY A 208 12.09 3.91 -6.25
C GLY A 208 10.92 4.67 -6.87
N GLN A 209 10.94 4.99 -8.18
CA GLN A 209 9.84 5.73 -8.80
C GLN A 209 8.73 4.81 -9.32
N ILE A 210 7.48 5.23 -9.06
CA ILE A 210 6.27 4.68 -9.67
C ILE A 210 5.69 5.75 -10.59
N TRP A 211 5.35 5.40 -11.83
CA TRP A 211 4.84 6.32 -12.84
C TRP A 211 3.38 6.03 -13.18
N TRP A 212 2.54 7.04 -13.11
CA TRP A 212 1.11 7.05 -13.44
C TRP A 212 0.23 6.10 -12.63
N MET A 213 0.71 4.93 -12.25
CA MET A 213 -0.03 3.95 -11.46
C MET A 213 -0.14 4.43 -10.01
N ASP A 214 -1.38 4.53 -9.49
CA ASP A 214 -1.59 4.99 -8.13
C ASP A 214 -2.43 4.03 -7.25
N LEU A 215 -3.19 3.10 -7.85
CA LEU A 215 -3.96 2.09 -7.13
C LEU A 215 -3.96 0.74 -7.84
N ILE A 216 -3.89 -0.32 -7.06
CA ILE A 216 -4.26 -1.68 -7.48
C ILE A 216 -5.43 -2.14 -6.62
N VAL A 217 -6.47 -2.62 -7.30
CA VAL A 217 -7.71 -3.11 -6.70
C VAL A 217 -7.92 -4.56 -7.09
N VAL A 218 -8.47 -5.36 -6.19
CA VAL A 218 -9.03 -6.68 -6.50
C VAL A 218 -10.54 -6.64 -6.34
N GLU A 219 -11.26 -7.22 -7.30
CA GLU A 219 -12.72 -7.22 -7.31
C GLU A 219 -13.31 -8.17 -6.26
N ARG A 220 -12.58 -9.24 -5.93
CA ARG A 220 -12.95 -10.23 -4.93
C ARG A 220 -11.81 -10.41 -3.92
N PRO A 221 -11.68 -9.50 -2.94
CA PRO A 221 -10.62 -9.54 -1.93
C PRO A 221 -10.91 -10.56 -0.82
N ALA A 222 -9.84 -11.17 -0.31
CA ALA A 222 -9.89 -11.92 0.95
C ALA A 222 -9.82 -10.97 2.18
N ALA A 223 -10.63 -9.90 2.15
CA ALA A 223 -10.74 -8.87 3.18
C ALA A 223 -12.10 -8.18 3.10
N ARG A 224 -12.53 -7.56 4.20
CA ARG A 224 -13.83 -6.84 4.27
C ARG A 224 -13.79 -5.44 3.64
N GLY A 225 -12.64 -4.95 3.28
CA GLY A 225 -12.42 -3.63 2.70
C GLY A 225 -10.99 -3.15 2.87
N THR A 226 -10.77 -1.84 2.71
CA THR A 226 -9.46 -1.19 2.71
C THR A 226 -9.30 -0.25 3.89
N LEU A 227 -8.15 -0.31 4.56
CA LEU A 227 -7.58 0.74 5.39
C LEU A 227 -6.66 1.59 4.52
N VAL A 228 -6.87 2.90 4.48
CA VAL A 228 -5.93 3.84 3.87
C VAL A 228 -5.08 4.47 4.97
N THR A 229 -3.75 4.39 4.83
CA THR A 229 -2.82 5.09 5.72
C THR A 229 -2.39 6.39 5.06
N LEU A 230 -2.88 7.52 5.57
CA LEU A 230 -2.57 8.86 5.07
C LEU A 230 -1.46 9.46 5.93
N GLY A 231 -0.36 9.88 5.30
CA GLY A 231 0.79 10.35 6.05
C GLY A 231 1.91 10.94 5.21
N ASP A 232 2.97 11.28 5.92
CA ASP A 232 4.23 11.81 5.39
C ASP A 232 5.27 10.70 5.12
N SER A 233 6.57 11.05 5.18
CA SER A 233 7.70 10.13 4.97
C SER A 233 7.71 8.93 5.93
N ILE A 234 7.19 9.08 7.15
CA ILE A 234 7.13 7.99 8.13
C ILE A 234 6.13 6.93 7.70
N THR A 235 5.03 7.34 7.06
CA THR A 235 4.03 6.43 6.48
C THR A 235 4.48 5.85 5.14
N ASP A 236 5.10 6.66 4.31
CA ASP A 236 5.66 6.26 3.02
C ASP A 236 6.75 5.19 3.19
N GLY A 237 7.56 5.31 4.24
CA GLY A 237 8.60 4.35 4.62
C GLY A 237 10.01 4.85 4.42
N TYR A 238 10.23 6.15 4.63
CA TYR A 238 11.57 6.75 4.58
C TYR A 238 12.52 6.05 5.55
N ASN A 239 13.70 5.67 5.06
CA ASN A 239 14.72 4.93 5.81
C ASN A 239 14.30 3.52 6.30
N ALA A 240 13.17 2.99 5.90
CA ALA A 240 12.83 1.58 6.08
C ALA A 240 13.61 0.72 5.07
N PHE A 241 14.95 0.82 5.12
CA PHE A 241 15.85 0.09 4.25
C PHE A 241 15.84 -1.40 4.50
N GLY A 242 15.93 -2.15 3.45
CA GLY A 242 16.08 -3.57 3.49
C GLY A 242 15.00 -4.33 2.71
N PRO A 243 14.83 -5.64 2.94
CA PRO A 243 13.85 -6.43 2.23
C PRO A 243 12.46 -5.81 2.32
N PRO A 244 11.60 -6.00 1.29
CA PRO A 244 10.21 -5.62 1.38
C PRO A 244 9.58 -6.11 2.69
N GLY A 245 8.81 -5.27 3.38
CA GLY A 245 8.14 -5.64 4.62
C GLY A 245 8.75 -5.02 5.89
N GLN A 246 9.49 -3.93 5.80
CA GLN A 246 10.09 -3.26 6.97
C GLN A 246 9.38 -1.98 7.43
N ARG A 247 8.47 -1.40 6.64
CA ARG A 247 7.69 -0.24 7.06
C ARG A 247 6.69 -0.62 8.16
N TRP A 248 6.32 0.30 9.01
CA TRP A 248 5.26 0.03 10.00
C TRP A 248 3.95 -0.43 9.35
N THR A 249 3.66 0.06 8.13
CA THR A 249 2.49 -0.37 7.34
C THR A 249 2.61 -1.82 6.86
N ASP A 250 3.81 -2.30 6.53
CA ASP A 250 4.03 -3.69 6.13
C ASP A 250 3.85 -4.64 7.32
N VAL A 251 4.37 -4.25 8.50
CA VAL A 251 4.14 -5.01 9.75
C VAL A 251 2.65 -5.04 10.11
N LEU A 252 1.91 -3.95 9.84
CA LEU A 252 0.46 -3.93 10.02
C LEU A 252 -0.24 -4.89 9.04
N VAL A 253 0.21 -4.96 7.78
CA VAL A 253 -0.30 -5.94 6.80
C VAL A 253 -0.17 -7.37 7.31
N ASP A 254 1.02 -7.75 7.83
CA ASP A 254 1.26 -9.08 8.40
C ASP A 254 0.28 -9.40 9.53
N ARG A 255 0.06 -8.44 10.42
CA ARG A 255 -0.83 -8.61 11.57
C ARG A 255 -2.30 -8.69 11.16
N LEU A 256 -2.72 -7.90 10.18
CA LEU A 256 -4.08 -7.97 9.62
C LEU A 256 -4.31 -9.29 8.88
N ALA A 257 -3.31 -9.79 8.16
CA ALA A 257 -3.37 -11.06 7.43
C ALA A 257 -3.60 -12.27 8.37
N ALA A 258 -3.15 -12.19 9.62
CA ALA A 258 -3.37 -13.22 10.63
C ALA A 258 -4.82 -13.26 11.18
N LEU A 259 -5.64 -12.26 10.89
CA LEU A 259 -7.04 -12.22 11.32
C LEU A 259 -7.93 -13.09 10.41
N PRO A 260 -9.10 -13.54 10.91
CA PRO A 260 -10.15 -14.10 10.05
C PRO A 260 -10.53 -13.12 8.93
N VAL A 261 -10.94 -13.64 7.77
CA VAL A 261 -11.24 -12.84 6.56
C VAL A 261 -12.23 -11.70 6.84
N GLU A 262 -13.25 -11.97 7.65
CA GLU A 262 -14.33 -11.04 8.02
C GLU A 262 -13.81 -9.83 8.83
N ARG A 263 -12.63 -9.95 9.40
CA ARG A 263 -11.96 -8.89 10.17
C ARG A 263 -10.76 -8.27 9.44
N ARG A 264 -10.29 -8.88 8.34
CA ARG A 264 -9.16 -8.36 7.58
C ARG A 264 -9.51 -7.05 6.90
N LEU A 265 -8.53 -6.17 6.85
CA LEU A 265 -8.50 -5.02 5.96
C LEU A 265 -7.29 -5.16 5.03
N ALA A 266 -7.47 -4.86 3.77
CA ALA A 266 -6.37 -4.53 2.88
C ALA A 266 -5.76 -3.20 3.33
N VAL A 267 -4.50 -2.97 3.05
CA VAL A 267 -3.81 -1.71 3.34
C VAL A 267 -3.42 -1.04 2.04
N ALA A 268 -3.81 0.22 1.88
CA ALA A 268 -3.41 1.11 0.81
C ALA A 268 -2.61 2.26 1.42
N ASN A 269 -1.31 2.31 1.13
CA ASN A 269 -0.42 3.33 1.68
C ASN A 269 -0.47 4.60 0.83
N ALA A 270 -0.99 5.69 1.40
CA ALA A 270 -1.07 7.02 0.82
C ALA A 270 -0.10 8.00 1.51
N GLY A 271 1.05 7.53 1.97
CA GLY A 271 2.17 8.35 2.43
C GLY A 271 2.81 9.09 1.26
N ILE A 272 3.33 10.26 1.52
CA ILE A 272 4.22 11.03 0.61
C ILE A 272 5.32 11.64 1.46
N SER A 273 6.57 11.36 1.11
CA SER A 273 7.71 11.94 1.83
C SER A 273 7.72 13.47 1.76
N GLY A 274 7.93 14.11 2.92
CA GLY A 274 7.88 15.57 3.04
C GLY A 274 6.47 16.17 3.08
N ASN A 275 5.39 15.38 2.99
CA ASN A 275 4.03 15.91 2.97
C ASN A 275 3.65 16.67 4.24
N THR A 276 2.68 17.56 4.14
CA THR A 276 2.18 18.43 5.20
C THR A 276 0.66 18.39 5.27
N VAL A 277 0.09 18.82 6.38
CA VAL A 277 -1.36 19.03 6.47
C VAL A 277 -1.77 20.47 6.26
N SER A 278 -0.90 21.45 6.53
CA SER A 278 -1.30 22.85 6.60
C SER A 278 -0.42 23.80 5.78
N VAL A 279 0.79 23.43 5.44
CA VAL A 279 1.75 24.34 4.79
C VAL A 279 1.76 24.15 3.27
N GLN A 280 1.67 25.28 2.56
CA GLN A 280 1.83 25.36 1.11
C GLN A 280 2.46 26.73 0.77
N PRO A 281 3.58 26.82 0.02
CA PRO A 281 4.37 25.68 -0.50
C PRO A 281 5.06 24.89 0.59
N ASN A 282 5.47 23.66 0.27
CA ASN A 282 6.17 22.78 1.18
C ASN A 282 7.50 23.41 1.65
N PRO A 283 7.83 23.39 2.95
CA PRO A 283 9.06 24.04 3.46
C PRO A 283 10.35 23.35 2.99
N TYR A 284 10.28 22.11 2.53
CA TYR A 284 11.43 21.34 2.00
C TYR A 284 11.60 21.49 0.48
N ASP A 285 10.66 22.14 -0.19
CA ASP A 285 10.68 22.30 -1.65
C ASP A 285 10.33 23.72 -2.09
N ALA A 286 11.37 24.54 -2.22
CA ALA A 286 11.24 25.89 -2.76
C ALA A 286 10.81 25.92 -4.25
N THR A 287 10.89 24.80 -4.94
CA THR A 287 10.58 24.69 -6.38
C THR A 287 9.17 24.17 -6.64
N GLY A 288 8.48 23.61 -5.63
CA GLY A 288 7.18 22.98 -5.75
C GLY A 288 7.20 21.65 -6.50
N GLN A 289 8.37 20.97 -6.52
CA GLN A 289 8.58 19.74 -7.30
C GLN A 289 8.55 18.46 -6.44
N CYS A 290 8.55 18.57 -5.10
CA CYS A 290 8.43 17.41 -4.25
C CYS A 290 7.15 17.45 -3.41
N CYS A 291 6.95 16.35 -2.71
CA CYS A 291 6.20 16.27 -1.48
C CYS A 291 4.67 16.41 -1.65
N GLY A 292 4.20 16.53 -2.86
CA GLY A 292 2.78 16.55 -3.22
C GLY A 292 1.98 17.70 -2.59
N PRO A 293 0.69 17.82 -2.94
CA PRO A 293 -0.20 18.76 -2.27
C PRO A 293 -0.41 18.39 -0.81
N PRO A 294 -0.66 19.36 0.11
CA PRO A 294 -1.02 19.06 1.49
C PRO A 294 -2.16 18.04 1.59
N ALA A 295 -2.13 17.20 2.62
CA ALA A 295 -3.07 16.10 2.81
C ALA A 295 -4.56 16.47 2.64
N PRO A 296 -5.08 17.64 3.11
CA PRO A 296 -6.46 18.02 2.85
C PRO A 296 -6.81 18.22 1.37
N GLN A 297 -5.84 18.60 0.52
CA GLN A 297 -6.07 18.86 -0.91
C GLN A 297 -6.10 17.54 -1.70
N ARG A 298 -5.31 16.55 -1.30
CA ARG A 298 -5.25 15.24 -1.94
C ARG A 298 -6.20 14.19 -1.33
N LEU A 299 -6.91 14.54 -0.26
CA LEU A 299 -7.78 13.63 0.51
C LEU A 299 -8.83 12.94 -0.38
N GLU A 300 -9.45 13.66 -1.32
CA GLU A 300 -10.45 13.06 -2.23
C GLU A 300 -9.81 12.02 -3.12
N ARG A 301 -8.72 12.37 -3.80
CA ARG A 301 -8.04 11.51 -4.77
C ARG A 301 -7.42 10.28 -4.11
N ASP A 302 -6.70 10.48 -2.99
CA ASP A 302 -5.82 9.46 -2.41
C ASP A 302 -6.49 8.63 -1.33
N VAL A 303 -7.64 9.07 -0.82
CA VAL A 303 -8.31 8.45 0.32
C VAL A 303 -9.79 8.19 0.04
N LEU A 304 -10.60 9.23 -0.14
CA LEU A 304 -12.06 9.08 -0.15
C LEU A 304 -12.60 8.38 -1.41
N SER A 305 -11.89 8.48 -2.55
CA SER A 305 -12.21 7.77 -3.79
C SER A 305 -11.69 6.32 -3.85
N VAL A 306 -10.98 5.85 -2.82
CA VAL A 306 -10.38 4.52 -2.79
C VAL A 306 -11.46 3.43 -2.67
N PRO A 307 -11.54 2.48 -3.61
CA PRO A 307 -12.53 1.41 -3.56
C PRO A 307 -12.44 0.56 -2.30
N GLY A 308 -13.60 0.31 -1.69
CA GLY A 308 -13.70 -0.52 -0.51
C GLY A 308 -13.20 0.11 0.79
N ILE A 309 -12.89 1.40 0.81
CA ILE A 309 -12.42 2.09 2.01
C ILE A 309 -13.37 1.87 3.21
N ARG A 310 -12.80 1.58 4.38
CA ARG A 310 -13.51 1.38 5.66
C ARG A 310 -12.98 2.27 6.76
N ALA A 311 -11.67 2.52 6.73
CA ALA A 311 -11.00 3.32 7.75
C ALA A 311 -9.83 4.09 7.17
N VAL A 312 -9.48 5.18 7.85
CA VAL A 312 -8.29 5.99 7.59
C VAL A 312 -7.43 6.00 8.84
N LEU A 313 -6.12 5.81 8.69
CA LEU A 313 -5.14 6.07 9.73
C LEU A 313 -4.34 7.30 9.32
N LEU A 314 -4.38 8.35 10.11
CA LEU A 314 -3.69 9.61 9.86
C LEU A 314 -2.44 9.73 10.75
N LEU A 315 -1.27 9.78 10.13
CA LEU A 315 0.02 10.12 10.76
C LEU A 315 0.68 11.22 9.96
N GLU A 316 0.51 12.46 10.38
CA GLU A 316 0.96 13.66 9.67
C GLU A 316 1.35 14.78 10.66
N GLY A 317 1.98 15.84 10.14
CA GLY A 317 2.31 17.04 10.87
C GLY A 317 3.77 17.18 11.25
N THR A 318 4.58 16.17 11.02
CA THR A 318 6.04 16.20 11.24
C THR A 318 6.68 17.35 10.45
N ASN A 319 6.33 17.48 9.18
CA ASN A 319 6.89 18.50 8.29
C ASN A 319 6.32 19.91 8.54
N ASP A 320 5.10 20.00 9.05
CA ASP A 320 4.50 21.28 9.49
C ASP A 320 5.25 21.86 10.70
N ILE A 321 5.75 20.99 11.57
CA ILE A 321 6.45 21.40 12.80
C ILE A 321 7.97 21.39 12.60
N GLY A 322 8.51 20.37 11.92
CA GLY A 322 9.95 20.16 11.76
C GLY A 322 10.65 21.13 10.82
N GLY A 323 9.95 21.68 9.83
CA GLY A 323 10.53 22.59 8.84
C GLY A 323 11.08 23.91 9.44
N GLY A 324 12.04 24.51 8.75
CA GLY A 324 12.64 25.78 9.14
C GLY A 324 13.63 25.70 10.33
N ASP A 325 14.34 26.80 10.62
CA ASP A 325 15.50 26.76 11.54
C ASP A 325 15.11 26.75 13.04
N ASN A 326 14.26 27.67 13.48
CA ASN A 326 13.99 27.89 14.92
C ASN A 326 12.49 27.93 15.29
N ALA A 327 11.61 27.98 14.32
CA ALA A 327 10.17 28.02 14.51
C ALA A 327 9.50 26.92 13.70
N PRO A 328 8.33 26.40 14.11
CA PRO A 328 7.56 25.50 13.28
C PRO A 328 7.16 26.20 11.97
N SER A 329 7.08 25.44 10.88
CA SER A 329 6.62 25.97 9.57
C SER A 329 5.17 26.43 9.64
N ALA A 330 4.36 25.79 10.51
CA ALA A 330 3.00 26.19 10.82
C ALA A 330 2.76 26.26 12.34
N PRO A 331 1.93 27.20 12.82
CA PRO A 331 1.43 27.19 14.20
C PRO A 331 0.63 25.92 14.49
N SER A 332 0.71 25.39 15.72
CA SER A 332 -0.06 24.21 16.17
C SER A 332 -1.55 24.32 15.86
N ALA A 333 -2.14 25.51 16.03
CA ALA A 333 -3.55 25.76 15.74
C ALA A 333 -3.91 25.53 14.26
N GLN A 334 -3.00 25.83 13.33
CA GLN A 334 -3.20 25.62 11.90
C GLN A 334 -3.14 24.13 11.56
N VAL A 335 -2.18 23.40 12.12
CA VAL A 335 -2.05 21.93 11.98
C VAL A 335 -3.32 21.25 12.51
N ILE A 336 -3.76 21.62 13.71
CA ILE A 336 -4.98 21.12 14.34
C ILE A 336 -6.21 21.39 13.47
N ALA A 337 -6.34 22.59 12.92
CA ALA A 337 -7.48 22.95 12.06
C ALA A 337 -7.51 22.09 10.78
N ALA A 338 -6.35 21.84 10.17
CA ALA A 338 -6.23 20.99 8.99
C ALA A 338 -6.59 19.53 9.29
N MET A 339 -6.06 18.95 10.38
CA MET A 339 -6.40 17.59 10.80
C MET A 339 -7.89 17.46 11.15
N ARG A 340 -8.48 18.45 11.81
CA ARG A 340 -9.92 18.49 12.07
C ARG A 340 -10.76 18.50 10.79
N SER A 341 -10.32 19.25 9.77
CA SER A 341 -10.97 19.28 8.45
C SER A 341 -10.91 17.90 7.77
N ILE A 342 -9.76 17.22 7.83
CA ILE A 342 -9.63 15.84 7.31
C ILE A 342 -10.62 14.92 8.03
N ALA A 343 -10.61 14.92 9.37
CA ALA A 343 -11.49 14.08 10.17
C ALA A 343 -12.98 14.32 9.87
N ALA A 344 -13.38 15.57 9.77
CA ALA A 344 -14.76 15.94 9.44
C ALA A 344 -15.19 15.42 8.06
N ARG A 345 -14.31 15.49 7.05
CA ARG A 345 -14.58 14.97 5.69
C ARG A 345 -14.66 13.45 5.66
N VAL A 346 -13.80 12.77 6.42
CA VAL A 346 -13.83 11.29 6.55
C VAL A 346 -15.13 10.85 7.22
N HIS A 347 -15.52 11.50 8.33
CA HIS A 347 -16.78 11.22 9.04
C HIS A 347 -18.02 11.53 8.19
N ALA A 348 -17.97 12.57 7.33
CA ALA A 348 -19.07 12.86 6.40
C ALA A 348 -19.37 11.71 5.44
N GLN A 349 -18.36 10.85 5.14
CA GLN A 349 -18.52 9.60 4.37
C GLN A 349 -18.88 8.39 5.24
N LYS A 350 -19.15 8.60 6.55
CA LYS A 350 -19.41 7.53 7.53
C LYS A 350 -18.25 6.54 7.67
N LEU A 351 -17.04 7.02 7.42
CA LEU A 351 -15.80 6.26 7.57
C LEU A 351 -15.19 6.53 8.93
N ARG A 352 -14.45 5.54 9.41
CA ARG A 352 -13.67 5.62 10.64
C ARG A 352 -12.35 6.33 10.38
N ILE A 353 -11.91 7.19 11.32
CA ILE A 353 -10.58 7.78 11.29
C ILE A 353 -9.86 7.57 12.63
N VAL A 354 -8.61 7.07 12.54
CA VAL A 354 -7.70 6.87 13.67
C VAL A 354 -6.57 7.87 13.55
N GLY A 355 -6.33 8.65 14.59
CA GLY A 355 -5.22 9.62 14.63
C GLY A 355 -3.99 9.03 15.33
N ALA A 356 -2.81 9.22 14.75
CA ALA A 356 -1.55 8.88 15.41
C ALA A 356 -0.83 10.16 15.88
N THR A 357 -0.16 10.10 17.04
CA THR A 357 0.63 11.23 17.55
C THR A 357 1.94 11.37 16.79
N ILE A 358 2.39 12.63 16.62
CA ILE A 358 3.65 13.00 15.96
C ILE A 358 4.83 12.55 16.83
N LEU A 359 5.79 11.85 16.22
CA LEU A 359 6.98 11.33 16.88
C LEU A 359 7.88 12.45 17.45
N PRO A 360 8.75 12.16 18.42
CA PRO A 360 9.81 13.08 18.84
C PRO A 360 10.78 13.39 17.69
N MET A 361 11.24 14.65 17.58
CA MET A 361 11.99 15.15 16.44
C MET A 361 13.32 15.83 16.79
N CYS A 362 13.95 15.47 17.92
CA CYS A 362 15.16 16.10 18.46
C CYS A 362 15.03 17.62 18.64
N ASN A 363 13.85 18.15 18.82
CA ASN A 363 13.67 19.56 19.09
C ASN A 363 14.17 19.87 20.51
N PRO A 364 14.93 20.95 20.73
CA PRO A 364 15.35 21.33 22.09
C PRO A 364 14.16 21.48 23.04
N ALA A 365 14.31 20.97 24.25
CA ALA A 365 13.29 21.12 25.28
C ALA A 365 12.93 22.61 25.48
N GLY A 366 11.64 22.95 25.47
CA GLY A 366 11.17 24.32 25.59
C GLY A 366 11.24 25.16 24.30
N SER A 367 11.71 24.61 23.18
CA SER A 367 11.64 25.29 21.89
C SER A 367 10.19 25.43 21.42
N ALA A 368 9.94 26.40 20.53
CA ALA A 368 8.61 26.59 19.92
C ALA A 368 8.15 25.40 19.14
N LYS A 369 9.07 24.67 18.48
CA LYS A 369 8.77 23.43 17.73
C LYS A 369 8.30 22.32 18.68
N GLU A 370 9.04 22.06 19.75
CA GLU A 370 8.67 21.03 20.71
C GLU A 370 7.35 21.36 21.41
N GLN A 371 7.12 22.64 21.73
CA GLN A 371 5.85 23.09 22.27
C GLN A 371 4.71 22.84 21.28
N ALA A 372 4.87 23.21 20.00
CA ALA A 372 3.86 22.97 18.96
C ALA A 372 3.57 21.48 18.78
N ARG A 373 4.58 20.61 18.74
CA ARG A 373 4.41 19.16 18.68
C ARG A 373 3.59 18.63 19.84
N ARG A 374 3.91 19.05 21.06
CA ARG A 374 3.18 18.63 22.26
C ARG A 374 1.74 19.12 22.28
N GLU A 375 1.48 20.35 21.83
CA GLU A 375 0.12 20.89 21.72
C GLU A 375 -0.72 20.10 20.73
N VAL A 376 -0.18 19.78 19.54
CA VAL A 376 -0.85 18.95 18.54
C VAL A 376 -1.11 17.54 19.10
N ASN A 377 -0.10 16.91 19.69
CA ASN A 377 -0.25 15.56 20.27
C ASN A 377 -1.27 15.55 21.44
N GLN A 378 -1.27 16.55 22.28
CA GLN A 378 -2.27 16.68 23.34
C GLN A 378 -3.68 16.80 22.76
N TRP A 379 -3.85 17.61 21.70
CA TRP A 379 -5.14 17.72 21.01
C TRP A 379 -5.55 16.41 20.36
N ILE A 380 -4.65 15.71 19.66
CA ILE A 380 -4.94 14.37 19.07
C ILE A 380 -5.51 13.45 20.15
N LYS A 381 -4.88 13.41 21.32
CA LYS A 381 -5.26 12.51 22.41
C LYS A 381 -6.57 12.88 23.12
N THR A 382 -6.92 14.15 23.19
CA THR A 382 -7.99 14.60 24.12
C THR A 382 -9.18 15.25 23.46
N SER A 383 -9.12 15.59 22.17
CA SER A 383 -10.18 16.35 21.49
C SER A 383 -11.44 15.54 21.19
N GLY A 384 -11.37 14.21 21.17
CA GLY A 384 -12.47 13.37 20.68
C GLY A 384 -12.75 13.49 19.18
N THR A 385 -11.83 14.09 18.42
CA THR A 385 -11.96 14.26 16.96
C THR A 385 -11.77 12.93 16.22
N PHE A 386 -10.91 12.06 16.73
CA PHE A 386 -10.62 10.75 16.15
C PHE A 386 -11.42 9.65 16.85
N ASP A 387 -11.83 8.62 16.10
CA ASP A 387 -12.55 7.47 16.65
C ASP A 387 -11.67 6.58 17.54
N ALA A 388 -10.36 6.65 17.35
CA ALA A 388 -9.33 6.08 18.22
C ALA A 388 -8.02 6.82 18.02
N VAL A 389 -7.10 6.66 18.96
CA VAL A 389 -5.79 7.31 18.94
C VAL A 389 -4.69 6.27 19.15
N LEU A 390 -3.63 6.37 18.35
CA LEU A 390 -2.38 5.62 18.49
C LEU A 390 -1.32 6.56 19.04
N ASP A 391 -0.82 6.33 20.26
CA ASP A 391 0.20 7.19 20.86
C ASP A 391 1.60 6.74 20.42
N PHE A 392 1.93 6.95 19.14
CA PHE A 392 3.22 6.62 18.55
C PHE A 392 4.39 7.39 19.16
N ASP A 393 4.14 8.61 19.68
CA ASP A 393 5.11 9.36 20.45
C ASP A 393 5.63 8.54 21.64
N VAL A 394 4.75 7.93 22.42
CA VAL A 394 5.13 7.12 23.58
C VAL A 394 5.89 5.85 23.18
N VAL A 395 5.57 5.27 22.03
CA VAL A 395 6.19 4.01 21.55
C VAL A 395 7.68 4.20 21.29
N LEU A 396 8.08 5.31 20.68
CA LEU A 396 9.47 5.53 20.28
C LEU A 396 10.22 6.56 21.12
N ARG A 397 9.54 7.29 21.99
CA ARG A 397 10.12 8.36 22.81
C ARG A 397 11.17 7.81 23.77
N ASP A 398 12.35 8.44 23.81
CA ASP A 398 13.39 8.14 24.80
C ASP A 398 12.90 8.56 26.19
N PRO A 399 12.86 7.65 27.18
CA PRO A 399 12.47 7.97 28.54
C PRO A 399 13.42 8.97 29.23
N ALA A 400 14.70 9.02 28.82
CA ALA A 400 15.70 9.93 29.37
C ALA A 400 15.63 11.33 28.76
N ASP A 401 15.25 11.44 27.48
CA ASP A 401 15.02 12.70 26.77
C ASP A 401 13.77 12.62 25.90
N PRO A 402 12.62 13.05 26.42
CA PRO A 402 11.35 12.96 25.71
C PRO A 402 11.24 13.79 24.41
N THR A 403 12.24 14.57 24.07
CA THR A 403 12.30 15.32 22.82
C THR A 403 12.87 14.51 21.66
N GLN A 404 13.40 13.32 21.94
CA GLN A 404 14.05 12.43 20.98
C GLN A 404 13.38 11.05 20.94
N MET A 405 13.50 10.38 19.81
CA MET A 405 13.30 8.92 19.74
C MET A 405 14.49 8.20 20.34
N ILE A 406 14.27 7.00 20.89
CA ILE A 406 15.32 6.08 21.33
C ILE A 406 16.36 5.95 20.21
N ALA A 407 17.64 6.15 20.53
CA ALA A 407 18.73 6.25 19.56
C ALA A 407 18.83 5.04 18.63
N ASP A 408 18.66 3.82 19.17
CA ASP A 408 18.75 2.57 18.40
C ASP A 408 17.52 2.30 17.52
N LEU A 409 16.47 3.14 17.59
CA LEU A 409 15.23 2.98 16.85
C LEU A 409 15.02 4.04 15.76
N ARG A 410 16.00 4.89 15.52
CA ARG A 410 15.95 5.97 14.53
C ARG A 410 17.18 5.99 13.63
N THR A 411 17.02 6.57 12.43
CA THR A 411 18.13 6.84 11.51
C THR A 411 18.61 8.29 11.62
N ASP A 412 17.69 9.19 11.89
CA ASP A 412 17.92 10.63 12.06
C ASP A 412 16.96 11.20 13.11
N CYS A 413 16.78 12.51 13.15
CA CYS A 413 15.89 13.15 14.13
C CYS A 413 14.39 13.01 13.82
N PHE A 414 14.02 12.54 12.63
CA PHE A 414 12.62 12.52 12.17
C PHE A 414 12.10 11.11 11.91
N HIS A 415 12.99 10.20 11.49
CA HIS A 415 12.59 8.93 10.91
C HIS A 415 13.02 7.76 11.78
N PRO A 416 12.10 6.84 12.10
CA PRO A 416 12.45 5.55 12.67
C PRO A 416 13.32 4.76 11.68
N ASN A 417 14.11 3.84 12.18
CA ASN A 417 14.70 2.77 11.39
C ASN A 417 13.75 1.57 11.34
N ALA A 418 14.14 0.50 10.63
CA ALA A 418 13.33 -0.71 10.50
C ALA A 418 12.88 -1.31 11.85
N ALA A 419 13.69 -1.21 12.90
CA ALA A 419 13.33 -1.69 14.25
C ALA A 419 12.26 -0.77 14.88
N GLY A 420 12.40 0.55 14.72
CA GLY A 420 11.41 1.53 15.16
C GLY A 420 10.07 1.36 14.43
N ASP A 421 10.11 1.21 13.11
CA ASP A 421 8.92 0.92 12.31
C ASP A 421 8.23 -0.37 12.74
N ALA A 422 9.01 -1.41 13.02
CA ALA A 422 8.45 -2.67 13.52
C ALA A 422 7.75 -2.49 14.88
N LEU A 423 8.26 -1.64 15.75
CA LEU A 423 7.60 -1.34 17.02
C LEU A 423 6.30 -0.56 16.80
N LEU A 424 6.30 0.47 15.94
CA LEU A 424 5.08 1.20 15.59
C LEU A 424 4.01 0.25 15.05
N GLY A 425 4.34 -0.58 14.05
CA GLY A 425 3.40 -1.53 13.47
C GLY A 425 2.86 -2.53 14.47
N ARG A 426 3.67 -2.98 15.45
CA ARG A 426 3.24 -3.90 16.53
C ARG A 426 2.40 -3.21 17.59
N ALA A 427 2.61 -1.93 17.86
CA ALA A 427 1.87 -1.17 18.87
C ALA A 427 0.42 -0.84 18.46
N ILE A 428 0.07 -1.01 17.18
CA ILE A 428 -1.29 -0.74 16.70
C ILE A 428 -2.28 -1.72 17.30
N GLU A 429 -3.24 -1.22 18.05
CA GLU A 429 -4.39 -1.99 18.49
C GLU A 429 -5.33 -2.24 17.31
N LEU A 430 -5.34 -3.48 16.76
CA LEU A 430 -6.09 -3.79 15.54
C LEU A 430 -7.58 -3.47 15.67
N ASP A 431 -8.16 -3.65 16.85
CA ASP A 431 -9.57 -3.31 17.11
C ASP A 431 -9.86 -1.81 16.94
N ALA A 432 -8.85 -0.95 17.08
CA ALA A 432 -9.00 0.47 16.79
C ALA A 432 -9.31 0.74 15.31
N LEU A 433 -8.86 -0.14 14.41
CA LEU A 433 -9.02 0.00 12.97
C LEU A 433 -10.29 -0.68 12.43
N ILE A 434 -10.76 -1.75 13.08
CA ILE A 434 -11.74 -2.69 12.49
C ILE A 434 -13.11 -2.70 13.15
N ARG A 435 -13.35 -1.89 14.17
CA ARG A 435 -14.67 -1.76 14.86
C ARG A 435 -15.71 -1.01 14.04
#